data_63f96ea63de2df3c310b15068ad23abf
#
_entry.id   63f96ea63de2df3c310b15068ad23abf
#
_cell.length_a   1.000
_cell.length_b   1.000
_cell.length_c   1.000
_cell.angle_alpha   90.00
_cell.angle_beta   90.00
_cell.angle_gamma   90.00
#
_symmetry.space_group_name_H-M   'P 1'
#
loop_
_entity.id
_entity.type
_entity.pdbx_description
1 polymer ?
#
loop_
_entity_poly.entity_id
_entity_poly.type
_entity_poly.pdbx_seq_one_letter_code
_entity_poly.pdbx_strand_id
1 'polypeptide(L)'
;MSQNFSKSVLTWFDRHGRKHLPWQQNINAYRVWLSEIMLQQTQVATVIPYFERFVKQYPDVKYLAAAPIDKVLHLWTGLGYYARARNLHKCAKTIVEIHGGEFPSTVDELADLPGIGRSTAGAIVSIAFKKPAAILDGNVKRVLARYFAVEGWPGLPNVANQLWQIAEELNPKKRPDHYTQAMMDLGATICTRSKPQCDICPLREGCIAYAQGSTQQFPGKKPKKDLPEKSVQLLMLRNNSGDFLLEQRPPLGIWGGLWSFPEIDLEIDAEDFVNDKWCKIASIEMWNSYRHTFSHYHLDITPVLIQLTKTPKTIGEAKCHWYNPHQPEALGLAAPVKKLLDKLAQLDPRASPKKSTRK
;
A
#
# COMPACT_ATOMS: atom_id res chain seq x y z
N MET A 1 -19.83 28.79 -13.55
CA MET A 1 -18.61 27.97 -13.77
C MET A 1 -18.78 26.54 -13.27
N SER A 2 -19.24 26.28 -12.06
CA SER A 2 -19.34 24.91 -11.49
C SER A 2 -20.24 23.94 -12.28
N GLN A 3 -21.41 24.37 -12.73
CA GLN A 3 -22.33 23.52 -13.49
C GLN A 3 -21.76 23.07 -14.86
N ASN A 4 -20.94 23.89 -15.51
CA ASN A 4 -20.33 23.52 -16.79
C ASN A 4 -19.16 22.53 -16.58
N PHE A 5 -18.37 22.70 -15.51
CA PHE A 5 -17.27 21.79 -15.16
C PHE A 5 -17.76 20.38 -14.91
N SER A 6 -18.67 20.19 -13.94
CA SER A 6 -19.18 18.87 -13.59
C SER A 6 -19.95 18.21 -14.74
N LYS A 7 -20.69 18.98 -15.55
CA LYS A 7 -21.37 18.50 -16.75
C LYS A 7 -20.38 17.97 -17.80
N SER A 8 -19.30 18.70 -18.09
CA SER A 8 -18.27 18.27 -19.05
C SER A 8 -17.58 16.97 -18.60
N VAL A 9 -17.24 16.88 -17.30
CA VAL A 9 -16.63 15.69 -16.70
C VAL A 9 -17.58 14.48 -16.78
N LEU A 10 -18.84 14.63 -16.42
CA LEU A 10 -19.83 13.57 -16.49
C LEU A 10 -20.12 13.11 -17.91
N THR A 11 -20.25 14.05 -18.86
CA THR A 11 -20.46 13.71 -20.28
C THR A 11 -19.28 12.91 -20.87
N TRP A 12 -18.06 13.28 -20.49
CA TRP A 12 -16.87 12.51 -20.85
C TRP A 12 -16.87 11.13 -20.22
N PHE A 13 -17.20 11.03 -18.93
CA PHE A 13 -17.25 9.75 -18.19
C PHE A 13 -18.26 8.78 -18.77
N ASP A 14 -19.41 9.27 -19.23
CA ASP A 14 -20.44 8.42 -19.88
C ASP A 14 -19.90 7.66 -21.08
N ARG A 15 -18.97 8.27 -21.83
CA ARG A 15 -18.39 7.71 -23.06
C ARG A 15 -17.06 6.99 -22.83
N HIS A 16 -16.22 7.48 -21.93
CA HIS A 16 -14.80 7.11 -21.82
C HIS A 16 -14.39 6.63 -20.41
N GLY A 17 -15.25 6.75 -19.41
CA GLY A 17 -14.95 6.34 -18.04
C GLY A 17 -14.77 4.82 -17.93
N ARG A 18 -13.90 4.41 -17.02
CA ARG A 18 -13.70 3.00 -16.69
C ARG A 18 -14.90 2.49 -15.89
N LYS A 19 -15.55 1.40 -16.37
CA LYS A 19 -16.76 0.83 -15.75
C LYS A 19 -16.61 -0.66 -15.48
N HIS A 20 -15.42 -1.21 -15.74
CA HIS A 20 -15.14 -2.65 -15.70
C HIS A 20 -14.14 -3.07 -14.61
N LEU A 21 -13.78 -2.13 -13.73
CA LEU A 21 -12.86 -2.46 -12.64
C LEU A 21 -13.55 -3.37 -11.61
N PRO A 22 -12.84 -4.35 -11.00
CA PRO A 22 -13.46 -5.34 -10.11
C PRO A 22 -14.25 -4.74 -8.94
N TRP A 23 -13.82 -3.60 -8.41
CA TRP A 23 -14.50 -2.89 -7.31
C TRP A 23 -15.71 -2.07 -7.75
N GLN A 24 -15.91 -1.90 -9.05
CA GLN A 24 -17.11 -1.29 -9.64
C GLN A 24 -18.22 -2.32 -9.88
N GLN A 25 -17.96 -3.61 -9.63
CA GLN A 25 -18.96 -4.67 -9.66
C GLN A 25 -19.50 -4.91 -8.25
N ASN A 26 -20.84 -5.07 -8.11
CA ASN A 26 -21.48 -5.28 -6.80
C ASN A 26 -21.06 -4.22 -5.77
N ILE A 27 -21.20 -2.94 -6.14
CA ILE A 27 -20.75 -1.79 -5.34
C ILE A 27 -21.41 -1.82 -3.95
N ASN A 28 -20.57 -1.78 -2.91
CA ASN A 28 -20.97 -1.56 -1.53
C ASN A 28 -19.83 -0.86 -0.78
N ALA A 29 -20.09 -0.40 0.44
CA ALA A 29 -19.12 0.39 1.22
C ALA A 29 -17.82 -0.39 1.49
N TYR A 30 -17.90 -1.69 1.77
CA TYR A 30 -16.74 -2.55 2.01
C TYR A 30 -15.83 -2.63 0.77
N ARG A 31 -16.38 -2.89 -0.41
CA ARG A 31 -15.60 -3.02 -1.65
C ARG A 31 -14.98 -1.69 -2.09
N VAL A 32 -15.73 -0.60 -1.96
CA VAL A 32 -15.20 0.75 -2.23
C VAL A 32 -14.06 1.07 -1.27
N TRP A 33 -14.27 0.94 0.03
CA TRP A 33 -13.24 1.17 1.03
C TRP A 33 -11.98 0.34 0.79
N LEU A 34 -12.12 -0.97 0.57
CA LEU A 34 -11.01 -1.88 0.32
C LEU A 34 -10.18 -1.43 -0.89
N SER A 35 -10.84 -1.10 -2.01
CA SER A 35 -10.17 -0.63 -3.22
C SER A 35 -9.48 0.72 -2.99
N GLU A 36 -10.12 1.68 -2.32
CA GLU A 36 -9.54 2.98 -2.02
C GLU A 36 -8.25 2.86 -1.19
N ILE A 37 -8.26 2.00 -0.16
CA ILE A 37 -7.05 1.75 0.65
C ILE A 37 -5.96 1.06 -0.17
N MET A 38 -6.30 0.11 -1.03
CA MET A 38 -5.32 -0.59 -1.88
C MET A 38 -4.72 0.34 -2.94
N LEU A 39 -5.51 1.27 -3.50
CA LEU A 39 -5.10 2.20 -4.54
C LEU A 39 -4.23 3.37 -4.02
N GLN A 40 -4.16 3.59 -2.70
CA GLN A 40 -3.25 4.58 -2.14
C GLN A 40 -1.80 4.31 -2.57
N GLN A 41 -1.23 5.19 -3.41
CA GLN A 41 0.14 5.10 -3.96
C GLN A 41 0.44 3.79 -4.73
N THR A 42 -0.57 3.09 -5.21
CA THR A 42 -0.43 1.85 -5.98
C THR A 42 -1.24 1.94 -7.28
N GLN A 43 -0.67 1.43 -8.37
CA GLN A 43 -1.31 1.45 -9.68
C GLN A 43 -2.47 0.46 -9.77
N VAL A 44 -3.50 0.80 -10.55
CA VAL A 44 -4.69 -0.02 -10.77
C VAL A 44 -4.36 -1.46 -11.20
N ALA A 45 -3.48 -1.63 -12.20
CA ALA A 45 -3.08 -2.94 -12.68
C ALA A 45 -2.46 -3.84 -11.60
N THR A 46 -1.72 -3.23 -10.65
CA THR A 46 -1.16 -3.95 -9.50
C THR A 46 -2.24 -4.31 -8.50
N VAL A 47 -3.23 -3.44 -8.28
CA VAL A 47 -4.28 -3.65 -7.25
C VAL A 47 -5.28 -4.73 -7.65
N ILE A 48 -5.63 -4.85 -8.92
CA ILE A 48 -6.65 -5.80 -9.40
C ILE A 48 -6.49 -7.22 -8.82
N PRO A 49 -5.36 -7.92 -9.00
CA PRO A 49 -5.20 -9.28 -8.50
C PRO A 49 -5.20 -9.38 -6.97
N TYR A 50 -4.81 -8.31 -6.26
CA TYR A 50 -4.89 -8.27 -4.79
C TYR A 50 -6.33 -8.12 -4.32
N PHE A 51 -7.07 -7.20 -4.92
CA PHE A 51 -8.46 -6.97 -4.60
C PHE A 51 -9.30 -8.23 -4.79
N GLU A 52 -9.14 -8.93 -5.91
CA GLU A 52 -9.87 -10.17 -6.20
C GLU A 52 -9.57 -11.26 -5.17
N ARG A 53 -8.28 -11.46 -4.81
CA ARG A 53 -7.90 -12.42 -3.76
C ARG A 53 -8.46 -12.04 -2.40
N PHE A 54 -8.44 -10.75 -2.03
CA PHE A 54 -8.98 -10.27 -0.76
C PHE A 54 -10.48 -10.48 -0.65
N VAL A 55 -11.24 -10.10 -1.67
CA VAL A 55 -12.70 -10.28 -1.68
C VAL A 55 -13.10 -11.76 -1.69
N LYS A 56 -12.31 -12.61 -2.34
CA LYS A 56 -12.52 -14.06 -2.30
C LYS A 56 -12.29 -14.63 -0.90
N GLN A 57 -11.24 -14.18 -0.21
CA GLN A 57 -10.89 -14.66 1.14
C GLN A 57 -11.71 -14.01 2.23
N TYR A 58 -11.99 -12.71 2.07
CA TYR A 58 -12.73 -11.88 3.03
C TYR A 58 -13.85 -11.16 2.28
N PRO A 59 -15.01 -11.81 2.07
CA PRO A 59 -16.10 -11.26 1.25
C PRO A 59 -16.76 -10.03 1.85
N ASP A 60 -16.65 -9.83 3.15
CA ASP A 60 -17.17 -8.67 3.86
C ASP A 60 -16.26 -8.25 5.03
N VAL A 61 -16.65 -7.17 5.71
CA VAL A 61 -15.88 -6.58 6.81
C VAL A 61 -15.80 -7.50 8.03
N LYS A 62 -16.79 -8.35 8.29
CA LYS A 62 -16.83 -9.26 9.44
C LYS A 62 -15.79 -10.38 9.28
N TYR A 63 -15.68 -10.95 8.07
CA TYR A 63 -14.63 -11.94 7.77
C TYR A 63 -13.23 -11.32 7.88
N LEU A 64 -13.05 -10.08 7.42
CA LEU A 64 -11.76 -9.39 7.54
C LEU A 64 -11.43 -9.09 9.01
N ALA A 65 -12.39 -8.64 9.80
CA ALA A 65 -12.20 -8.34 11.23
C ALA A 65 -11.83 -9.59 12.06
N ALA A 66 -12.43 -10.74 11.75
CA ALA A 66 -12.17 -12.01 12.42
C ALA A 66 -10.84 -12.67 12.02
N ALA A 67 -10.23 -12.23 10.92
CA ALA A 67 -9.00 -12.84 10.41
C ALA A 67 -7.81 -12.57 11.34
N PRO A 68 -6.89 -13.52 11.54
CA PRO A 68 -5.58 -13.23 12.11
C PRO A 68 -4.82 -12.20 11.28
N ILE A 69 -4.19 -11.23 11.93
CA ILE A 69 -3.46 -10.15 11.24
C ILE A 69 -2.35 -10.69 10.31
N ASP A 70 -1.67 -11.76 10.69
CA ASP A 70 -0.63 -12.37 9.86
C ASP A 70 -1.17 -12.86 8.52
N LYS A 71 -2.39 -13.42 8.47
CA LYS A 71 -3.05 -13.84 7.22
C LYS A 71 -3.41 -12.63 6.34
N VAL A 72 -3.85 -11.52 6.95
CA VAL A 72 -4.13 -10.27 6.22
C VAL A 72 -2.85 -9.71 5.61
N LEU A 73 -1.77 -9.64 6.41
CA LEU A 73 -0.45 -9.17 5.97
C LEU A 73 0.16 -10.08 4.90
N HIS A 74 -0.06 -11.39 5.00
CA HIS A 74 0.38 -12.35 3.97
C HIS A 74 -0.30 -12.07 2.63
N LEU A 75 -1.63 -11.92 2.58
CA LEU A 75 -2.36 -11.57 1.36
C LEU A 75 -1.96 -10.19 0.79
N TRP A 76 -1.47 -9.29 1.65
CA TRP A 76 -0.98 -7.97 1.25
C TRP A 76 0.47 -7.98 0.75
N THR A 77 1.19 -9.09 0.93
CA THR A 77 2.62 -9.18 0.61
C THR A 77 2.88 -8.83 -0.86
N GLY A 78 3.77 -7.86 -1.08
CA GLY A 78 4.09 -7.32 -2.41
C GLY A 78 3.38 -6.02 -2.77
N LEU A 79 2.28 -5.65 -2.11
CA LEU A 79 1.56 -4.40 -2.37
C LEU A 79 2.25 -3.17 -1.75
N GLY A 80 3.12 -3.38 -0.74
CA GLY A 80 3.85 -2.33 -0.04
C GLY A 80 2.99 -1.51 0.93
N TYR A 81 3.65 -0.57 1.64
CA TYR A 81 2.97 0.32 2.61
C TYR A 81 2.07 -0.43 3.60
N TYR A 82 2.62 -1.41 4.30
CA TYR A 82 1.89 -2.35 5.16
C TYR A 82 1.11 -1.68 6.32
N ALA A 83 1.43 -0.44 6.67
CA ALA A 83 0.61 0.35 7.59
C ALA A 83 -0.85 0.45 7.11
N ARG A 84 -1.09 0.44 5.78
CA ARG A 84 -2.45 0.42 5.21
C ARG A 84 -3.18 -0.86 5.58
N ALA A 85 -2.53 -2.02 5.45
CA ALA A 85 -3.13 -3.30 5.80
C ALA A 85 -3.42 -3.42 7.30
N ARG A 86 -2.51 -2.92 8.15
CA ARG A 86 -2.75 -2.89 9.61
C ARG A 86 -3.92 -1.99 9.98
N ASN A 87 -3.97 -0.79 9.40
CA ASN A 87 -5.08 0.13 9.60
C ASN A 87 -6.40 -0.41 9.01
N LEU A 88 -6.34 -1.06 7.85
CA LEU A 88 -7.47 -1.75 7.24
C LEU A 88 -8.05 -2.81 8.20
N HIS A 89 -7.21 -3.66 8.77
CA HIS A 89 -7.64 -4.67 9.73
C HIS A 89 -8.16 -4.07 11.04
N LYS A 90 -7.49 -3.04 11.57
CA LYS A 90 -7.95 -2.31 12.76
C LYS A 90 -9.31 -1.64 12.50
N CYS A 91 -9.45 -1.00 11.37
CA CYS A 91 -10.71 -0.36 10.94
C CYS A 91 -11.84 -1.40 10.81
N ALA A 92 -11.57 -2.57 10.20
CA ALA A 92 -12.56 -3.65 10.12
C ALA A 92 -13.06 -4.08 11.51
N LYS A 93 -12.16 -4.23 12.48
CA LYS A 93 -12.54 -4.53 13.88
C LYS A 93 -13.39 -3.43 14.48
N THR A 94 -12.97 -2.17 14.35
CA THR A 94 -13.74 -1.03 14.84
C THR A 94 -15.14 -0.99 14.24
N ILE A 95 -15.30 -1.24 12.92
CA ILE A 95 -16.61 -1.28 12.26
C ILE A 95 -17.48 -2.41 12.84
N VAL A 96 -16.92 -3.58 13.10
CA VAL A 96 -17.69 -4.69 13.67
C VAL A 96 -18.04 -4.43 15.14
N GLU A 97 -17.10 -3.96 15.93
CA GLU A 97 -17.25 -3.78 17.39
C GLU A 97 -18.14 -2.58 17.74
N ILE A 98 -18.03 -1.46 17.01
CA ILE A 98 -18.72 -0.21 17.31
C ILE A 98 -19.97 -0.01 16.45
N HIS A 99 -19.90 -0.43 15.19
CA HIS A 99 -20.98 -0.19 14.23
C HIS A 99 -21.71 -1.48 13.80
N GLY A 100 -21.53 -2.60 14.49
CA GLY A 100 -22.25 -3.87 14.21
C GLY A 100 -21.92 -4.50 12.87
N GLY A 101 -20.87 -4.05 12.20
CA GLY A 101 -20.46 -4.50 10.87
C GLY A 101 -21.04 -3.66 9.71
N GLU A 102 -21.72 -2.57 10.01
CA GLU A 102 -22.27 -1.62 9.04
C GLU A 102 -21.37 -0.38 8.94
N PHE A 103 -21.09 0.07 7.72
CA PHE A 103 -20.28 1.28 7.49
C PHE A 103 -21.09 2.53 7.82
N PRO A 104 -20.54 3.49 8.58
CA PRO A 104 -21.12 4.82 8.70
C PRO A 104 -21.32 5.47 7.33
N SER A 105 -22.33 6.32 7.22
CA SER A 105 -22.71 6.93 5.93
C SER A 105 -22.46 8.43 5.84
N THR A 106 -21.68 8.98 6.75
CA THR A 106 -21.21 10.37 6.75
C THR A 106 -19.70 10.46 6.62
N VAL A 107 -19.20 11.57 6.09
CA VAL A 107 -17.77 11.79 5.90
C VAL A 107 -17.04 11.84 7.25
N ASP A 108 -17.63 12.50 8.24
CA ASP A 108 -17.02 12.73 9.54
C ASP A 108 -16.86 11.41 10.31
N GLU A 109 -17.93 10.62 10.45
CA GLU A 109 -17.87 9.31 11.10
C GLU A 109 -16.89 8.36 10.43
N LEU A 110 -16.82 8.36 9.08
CA LEU A 110 -15.86 7.53 8.35
C LEU A 110 -14.42 8.03 8.54
N ALA A 111 -14.20 9.33 8.62
CA ALA A 111 -12.87 9.91 8.78
C ALA A 111 -12.28 9.67 10.17
N ASP A 112 -13.09 9.37 11.17
CA ASP A 112 -12.67 8.96 12.51
C ASP A 112 -12.18 7.51 12.58
N LEU A 113 -12.46 6.71 11.54
CA LEU A 113 -12.04 5.31 11.49
C LEU A 113 -10.54 5.17 11.14
N PRO A 114 -9.85 4.16 11.70
CA PRO A 114 -8.43 3.95 11.48
C PRO A 114 -8.04 3.85 9.99
N GLY A 115 -7.19 4.78 9.53
CA GLY A 115 -6.64 4.79 8.17
C GLY A 115 -7.58 5.33 7.10
N ILE A 116 -8.75 5.83 7.45
CA ILE A 116 -9.66 6.53 6.55
C ILE A 116 -9.45 8.04 6.72
N GLY A 117 -8.92 8.69 5.67
CA GLY A 117 -8.85 10.15 5.63
C GLY A 117 -10.06 10.74 4.90
N ARG A 118 -10.25 12.07 5.02
CA ARG A 118 -11.37 12.82 4.43
C ARG A 118 -11.66 12.45 2.97
N SER A 119 -10.63 12.29 2.13
CA SER A 119 -10.81 11.94 0.71
C SER A 119 -11.34 10.51 0.53
N THR A 120 -10.82 9.55 1.29
CA THR A 120 -11.32 8.16 1.27
C THR A 120 -12.75 8.08 1.80
N ALA A 121 -13.06 8.81 2.88
CA ALA A 121 -14.42 8.93 3.42
C ALA A 121 -15.37 9.50 2.36
N GLY A 122 -14.97 10.58 1.68
CA GLY A 122 -15.73 11.17 0.59
C GLY A 122 -16.00 10.20 -0.57
N ALA A 123 -15.01 9.37 -0.94
CA ALA A 123 -15.17 8.36 -1.97
C ALA A 123 -16.18 7.27 -1.55
N ILE A 124 -16.11 6.80 -0.31
CA ILE A 124 -17.08 5.83 0.22
C ILE A 124 -18.49 6.41 0.23
N VAL A 125 -18.65 7.63 0.75
CA VAL A 125 -19.96 8.30 0.82
C VAL A 125 -20.56 8.53 -0.56
N SER A 126 -19.74 9.01 -1.52
CA SER A 126 -20.25 9.33 -2.85
C SER A 126 -20.51 8.06 -3.68
N ILE A 127 -19.64 7.07 -3.66
CA ILE A 127 -19.75 5.89 -4.54
C ILE A 127 -20.70 4.85 -3.96
N ALA A 128 -20.57 4.52 -2.65
CA ALA A 128 -21.38 3.46 -2.07
C ALA A 128 -22.75 3.95 -1.58
N PHE A 129 -22.81 5.14 -0.99
CA PHE A 129 -24.07 5.69 -0.44
C PHE A 129 -24.75 6.67 -1.39
N LYS A 130 -24.12 7.03 -2.53
CA LYS A 130 -24.66 7.97 -3.53
C LYS A 130 -25.05 9.34 -2.96
N LYS A 131 -24.36 9.77 -1.90
CA LYS A 131 -24.54 11.07 -1.28
C LYS A 131 -23.46 12.03 -1.78
N PRO A 132 -23.75 13.33 -1.97
CA PRO A 132 -22.74 14.31 -2.36
C PRO A 132 -21.62 14.41 -1.32
N ALA A 133 -20.39 14.06 -1.72
CA ALA A 133 -19.19 14.21 -0.90
C ALA A 133 -17.99 14.47 -1.81
N ALA A 134 -17.23 15.51 -1.52
CA ALA A 134 -16.04 15.85 -2.29
C ALA A 134 -14.88 14.89 -1.97
N ILE A 135 -14.03 14.66 -2.96
CA ILE A 135 -12.75 13.96 -2.82
C ILE A 135 -11.58 14.85 -3.26
N LEU A 136 -10.42 14.61 -2.69
CA LEU A 136 -9.20 15.32 -3.06
C LEU A 136 -7.98 14.39 -3.00
N ASP A 137 -8.00 13.33 -3.80
CA ASP A 137 -6.87 12.41 -3.99
C ASP A 137 -5.78 13.03 -4.88
N GLY A 138 -4.70 12.31 -5.14
CA GLY A 138 -3.61 12.79 -5.97
C GLY A 138 -3.99 13.10 -7.43
N ASN A 139 -5.01 12.43 -7.96
CA ASN A 139 -5.53 12.68 -9.30
C ASN A 139 -6.36 13.95 -9.34
N VAL A 140 -7.29 14.08 -8.41
CA VAL A 140 -8.17 15.27 -8.30
C VAL A 140 -7.36 16.51 -7.99
N LYS A 141 -6.40 16.46 -7.05
CA LYS A 141 -5.46 17.57 -6.78
C LYS A 141 -4.79 18.07 -8.06
N ARG A 142 -4.33 17.17 -8.90
CA ARG A 142 -3.65 17.51 -10.15
C ARG A 142 -4.59 18.13 -11.17
N VAL A 143 -5.79 17.58 -11.33
CA VAL A 143 -6.80 18.13 -12.25
C VAL A 143 -7.18 19.54 -11.82
N LEU A 144 -7.54 19.73 -10.55
CA LEU A 144 -7.98 21.03 -10.03
C LEU A 144 -6.84 22.06 -10.03
N ALA A 145 -5.62 21.68 -9.61
CA ALA A 145 -4.47 22.57 -9.61
C ALA A 145 -4.16 23.08 -11.02
N ARG A 146 -4.30 22.25 -12.06
CA ARG A 146 -4.09 22.66 -13.46
C ARG A 146 -5.26 23.49 -13.99
N TYR A 147 -6.49 23.08 -13.72
CA TYR A 147 -7.66 23.77 -14.25
C TYR A 147 -7.74 25.23 -13.73
N PHE A 148 -7.48 25.43 -12.44
CA PHE A 148 -7.53 26.73 -11.78
C PHE A 148 -6.16 27.40 -11.63
N ALA A 149 -5.08 26.82 -12.14
CA ALA A 149 -3.70 27.27 -11.98
C ALA A 149 -3.34 27.56 -10.49
N VAL A 150 -3.74 26.66 -9.58
CA VAL A 150 -3.46 26.79 -8.14
C VAL A 150 -1.97 26.57 -7.88
N GLU A 151 -1.32 27.63 -7.42
CA GLU A 151 0.11 27.64 -7.15
C GLU A 151 0.48 26.90 -5.87
N GLY A 152 1.73 26.43 -5.81
CA GLY A 152 2.31 25.77 -4.65
C GLY A 152 2.12 24.26 -4.62
N TRP A 153 2.77 23.66 -3.63
CA TRP A 153 2.70 22.21 -3.43
C TRP A 153 1.43 21.84 -2.65
N PRO A 154 0.59 20.92 -3.17
CA PRO A 154 -0.67 20.51 -2.51
C PRO A 154 -0.53 19.81 -1.15
N GLY A 155 0.68 19.64 -0.65
CA GLY A 155 0.94 19.17 0.70
C GLY A 155 1.08 20.30 1.73
N LEU A 156 1.07 21.57 1.30
CA LEU A 156 0.98 22.73 2.20
C LEU A 156 -0.46 22.93 2.62
N PRO A 157 -0.74 23.21 3.92
CA PRO A 157 -2.12 23.34 4.43
C PRO A 157 -2.97 24.38 3.69
N ASN A 158 -2.41 25.55 3.39
CA ASN A 158 -3.10 26.61 2.65
C ASN A 158 -3.49 26.19 1.23
N VAL A 159 -2.60 25.52 0.49
CA VAL A 159 -2.87 25.02 -0.86
C VAL A 159 -3.88 23.87 -0.83
N ALA A 160 -3.72 22.95 0.14
CA ALA A 160 -4.68 21.87 0.33
C ALA A 160 -6.09 22.40 0.65
N ASN A 161 -6.21 23.39 1.54
CA ASN A 161 -7.50 23.99 1.90
C ASN A 161 -8.15 24.68 0.69
N GLN A 162 -7.39 25.44 -0.10
CA GLN A 162 -7.90 26.04 -1.34
C GLN A 162 -8.43 24.98 -2.32
N LEU A 163 -7.68 23.89 -2.52
CA LEU A 163 -8.13 22.81 -3.39
C LEU A 163 -9.35 22.06 -2.84
N TRP A 164 -9.50 21.94 -1.51
CA TRP A 164 -10.70 21.38 -0.89
C TRP A 164 -11.92 22.25 -1.13
N GLN A 165 -11.82 23.56 -0.94
CA GLN A 165 -12.91 24.51 -1.23
C GLN A 165 -13.38 24.38 -2.68
N ILE A 166 -12.43 24.37 -3.64
CA ILE A 166 -12.75 24.15 -5.05
C ILE A 166 -13.43 22.80 -5.28
N ALA A 167 -12.93 21.73 -4.66
CA ALA A 167 -13.51 20.40 -4.83
C ALA A 167 -14.96 20.33 -4.31
N GLU A 168 -15.25 21.00 -3.19
CA GLU A 168 -16.60 21.09 -2.62
C GLU A 168 -17.56 21.91 -3.47
N GLU A 169 -17.12 23.07 -3.98
CA GLU A 169 -17.91 23.93 -4.86
C GLU A 169 -18.27 23.25 -6.19
N LEU A 170 -17.39 22.38 -6.71
CA LEU A 170 -17.59 21.67 -7.96
C LEU A 170 -18.38 20.37 -7.81
N ASN A 171 -18.59 19.91 -6.58
CA ASN A 171 -19.22 18.62 -6.33
C ASN A 171 -20.74 18.67 -6.62
N PRO A 172 -21.25 17.90 -7.61
CA PRO A 172 -22.64 17.99 -7.99
C PRO A 172 -23.55 17.22 -7.01
N LYS A 173 -24.78 17.73 -6.83
CA LYS A 173 -25.81 17.03 -6.04
C LYS A 173 -26.36 15.78 -6.75
N LYS A 174 -26.32 15.74 -8.09
CA LYS A 174 -26.79 14.62 -8.90
C LYS A 174 -25.61 13.80 -9.41
N ARG A 175 -25.74 12.47 -9.37
CA ARG A 175 -24.70 11.51 -9.84
C ARG A 175 -23.34 11.70 -9.13
N PRO A 176 -23.30 11.85 -7.80
CA PRO A 176 -22.03 12.07 -7.08
C PRO A 176 -21.06 10.88 -7.24
N ASP A 177 -21.57 9.66 -7.29
CA ASP A 177 -20.84 8.42 -7.56
C ASP A 177 -20.09 8.46 -8.90
N HIS A 178 -20.81 8.80 -9.97
CA HIS A 178 -20.21 8.93 -11.30
C HIS A 178 -19.22 10.08 -11.39
N TYR A 179 -19.51 11.20 -10.75
CA TYR A 179 -18.61 12.36 -10.75
C TYR A 179 -17.30 12.06 -10.01
N THR A 180 -17.38 11.43 -8.84
CA THR A 180 -16.21 11.00 -8.07
C THR A 180 -15.33 10.06 -8.88
N GLN A 181 -15.92 9.03 -9.48
CA GLN A 181 -15.18 8.10 -10.34
C GLN A 181 -14.61 8.82 -11.58
N ALA A 182 -15.38 9.71 -12.19
CA ALA A 182 -14.95 10.47 -13.36
C ALA A 182 -13.73 11.36 -13.08
N MET A 183 -13.70 12.03 -11.94
CA MET A 183 -12.56 12.86 -11.54
C MET A 183 -11.29 12.05 -11.31
N MET A 184 -11.41 10.88 -10.68
CA MET A 184 -10.28 9.95 -10.52
C MET A 184 -9.81 9.42 -11.88
N ASP A 185 -10.72 9.01 -12.75
CA ASP A 185 -10.41 8.50 -14.09
C ASP A 185 -9.75 9.57 -14.97
N LEU A 186 -10.30 10.79 -14.98
CA LEU A 186 -9.74 11.90 -15.75
C LEU A 186 -8.29 12.19 -15.33
N GLY A 187 -8.02 12.19 -14.04
CA GLY A 187 -6.66 12.35 -13.52
C GLY A 187 -5.75 11.18 -13.87
N ALA A 188 -6.25 9.96 -13.82
CA ALA A 188 -5.45 8.76 -14.08
C ALA A 188 -5.15 8.53 -15.56
N THR A 189 -6.06 8.91 -16.49
CA THR A 189 -5.96 8.54 -17.91
C THR A 189 -5.69 9.71 -18.84
N ILE A 190 -6.22 10.89 -18.56
CA ILE A 190 -6.12 12.08 -19.43
C ILE A 190 -5.16 13.11 -18.83
N CYS A 191 -5.48 13.67 -17.66
CA CYS A 191 -4.67 14.67 -16.98
C CYS A 191 -3.51 14.03 -16.21
N THR A 192 -2.69 13.22 -16.88
CA THR A 192 -1.59 12.46 -16.29
C THR A 192 -0.46 13.36 -15.79
N ARG A 193 0.41 12.81 -14.93
CA ARG A 193 1.47 13.59 -14.27
C ARG A 193 2.47 14.21 -15.24
N SER A 194 3.00 13.42 -16.16
CA SER A 194 4.12 13.84 -17.02
C SER A 194 3.71 14.17 -18.45
N LYS A 195 2.69 13.52 -18.99
CA LYS A 195 2.26 13.67 -20.40
C LYS A 195 0.73 13.78 -20.45
N PRO A 196 0.12 14.90 -20.00
CA PRO A 196 -1.32 15.07 -20.08
C PRO A 196 -1.80 15.13 -21.52
N GLN A 197 -2.91 14.46 -21.81
CA GLN A 197 -3.53 14.44 -23.14
C GLN A 197 -4.54 15.58 -23.25
N CYS A 198 -4.03 16.82 -23.31
CA CYS A 198 -4.86 18.03 -23.24
C CYS A 198 -5.79 18.18 -24.45
N ASP A 199 -5.41 17.65 -25.62
CA ASP A 199 -6.20 17.79 -26.86
C ASP A 199 -7.54 17.06 -26.81
N ILE A 200 -7.63 15.99 -26.04
CA ILE A 200 -8.87 15.22 -25.83
C ILE A 200 -9.49 15.44 -24.45
N CYS A 201 -8.96 16.40 -23.67
CA CYS A 201 -9.44 16.67 -22.31
C CYS A 201 -10.79 17.40 -22.35
N PRO A 202 -11.83 16.91 -21.64
CA PRO A 202 -13.15 17.54 -21.60
C PRO A 202 -13.14 18.92 -20.90
N LEU A 203 -12.05 19.24 -20.20
CA LEU A 203 -11.87 20.49 -19.48
C LEU A 203 -10.94 21.48 -20.17
N ARG A 204 -10.46 21.15 -21.38
CA ARG A 204 -9.45 21.94 -22.11
C ARG A 204 -9.79 23.42 -22.23
N GLU A 205 -11.01 23.75 -22.66
CA GLU A 205 -11.42 25.11 -22.95
C GLU A 205 -11.39 26.05 -21.72
N GLY A 206 -11.65 25.49 -20.53
CA GLY A 206 -11.63 26.26 -19.28
C GLY A 206 -10.35 26.10 -18.47
N CYS A 207 -9.37 25.35 -18.96
CA CYS A 207 -8.16 25.04 -18.20
C CYS A 207 -7.12 26.17 -18.29
N ILE A 208 -6.93 26.89 -17.19
CA ILE A 208 -6.01 28.04 -17.12
C ILE A 208 -4.56 27.58 -17.42
N ALA A 209 -4.09 26.51 -16.81
CA ALA A 209 -2.73 26.03 -17.04
C ALA A 209 -2.48 25.59 -18.50
N TYR A 210 -3.51 25.09 -19.19
CA TYR A 210 -3.41 24.78 -20.61
C TYR A 210 -3.33 26.06 -21.46
N ALA A 211 -4.21 27.01 -21.22
CA ALA A 211 -4.21 28.30 -21.93
C ALA A 211 -2.88 29.07 -21.78
N GLN A 212 -2.21 28.91 -20.62
CA GLN A 212 -0.91 29.52 -20.34
C GLN A 212 0.29 28.70 -20.80
N GLY A 213 0.10 27.49 -21.36
CA GLY A 213 1.21 26.56 -21.68
C GLY A 213 1.97 26.05 -20.44
N SER A 214 1.39 26.13 -19.24
CA SER A 214 2.06 25.91 -17.95
C SER A 214 1.65 24.62 -17.24
N THR A 215 1.02 23.65 -17.94
CA THR A 215 0.50 22.39 -17.34
C THR A 215 1.55 21.59 -16.56
N GLN A 216 2.84 21.67 -16.92
CA GLN A 216 3.91 20.95 -16.23
C GLN A 216 4.35 21.63 -14.91
N GLN A 217 3.94 22.87 -14.68
CA GLN A 217 4.24 23.61 -13.46
C GLN A 217 3.26 23.25 -12.34
N PHE A 218 2.07 22.72 -12.72
CA PHE A 218 1.00 22.39 -11.77
C PHE A 218 0.77 20.87 -11.65
N PRO A 219 0.49 20.39 -10.43
CA PRO A 219 0.67 21.08 -9.15
C PRO A 219 2.15 21.37 -8.85
N GLY A 220 2.42 22.35 -8.01
CA GLY A 220 3.77 22.63 -7.52
C GLY A 220 4.41 21.40 -6.89
N LYS A 221 5.73 21.29 -7.01
CA LYS A 221 6.49 20.12 -6.56
C LYS A 221 6.75 20.16 -5.06
N LYS A 222 6.75 18.99 -4.42
CA LYS A 222 7.25 18.85 -3.05
C LYS A 222 8.71 19.30 -3.02
N PRO A 223 9.12 20.17 -2.05
CA PRO A 223 10.51 20.47 -1.83
C PRO A 223 11.34 19.18 -1.66
N LYS A 224 12.46 19.09 -2.35
CA LYS A 224 13.38 17.96 -2.19
C LYS A 224 13.99 18.01 -0.79
N LYS A 225 14.02 16.89 -0.12
CA LYS A 225 14.83 16.67 1.08
C LYS A 225 15.74 15.49 0.80
N ASP A 226 16.97 15.58 1.23
CA ASP A 226 17.86 14.42 1.20
C ASP A 226 17.30 13.36 2.13
N LEU A 227 17.33 12.13 1.66
CA LEU A 227 16.84 11.00 2.44
C LEU A 227 17.98 10.52 3.34
N PRO A 228 17.76 10.37 4.66
CA PRO A 228 18.74 9.74 5.53
C PRO A 228 19.11 8.35 5.04
N GLU A 229 20.35 7.95 5.27
CA GLU A 229 20.83 6.61 4.96
C GLU A 229 21.02 5.83 6.25
N LYS A 230 20.68 4.55 6.23
CA LYS A 230 20.90 3.58 7.31
C LYS A 230 21.48 2.32 6.73
N SER A 231 22.33 1.65 7.49
CA SER A 231 22.93 0.39 7.09
C SER A 231 22.69 -0.67 8.15
N VAL A 232 22.35 -1.88 7.73
CA VAL A 232 22.07 -3.01 8.63
C VAL A 232 22.57 -4.32 8.04
N GLN A 233 22.86 -5.26 8.93
CA GLN A 233 23.04 -6.67 8.57
C GLN A 233 21.74 -7.43 8.83
N LEU A 234 21.28 -8.26 7.87
CA LEU A 234 20.19 -9.22 8.05
C LEU A 234 20.79 -10.62 8.21
N LEU A 235 20.62 -11.20 9.39
CA LEU A 235 21.20 -12.50 9.76
C LEU A 235 20.28 -13.63 9.30
N MET A 236 20.65 -14.30 8.22
CA MET A 236 19.93 -15.46 7.67
C MET A 236 20.40 -16.73 8.39
N LEU A 237 19.94 -16.92 9.64
CA LEU A 237 20.32 -18.03 10.51
C LEU A 237 19.63 -19.32 10.06
N ARG A 238 20.40 -20.30 9.63
CA ARG A 238 19.92 -21.61 9.13
C ARG A 238 20.19 -22.71 10.15
N ASN A 239 19.15 -23.46 10.50
CA ASN A 239 19.28 -24.63 11.36
C ASN A 239 19.67 -25.91 10.55
N ASN A 240 19.86 -27.04 11.26
CA ASN A 240 20.23 -28.31 10.63
C ASN A 240 19.12 -28.91 9.76
N SER A 241 17.86 -28.50 9.95
CA SER A 241 16.73 -28.91 9.09
C SER A 241 16.63 -28.11 7.81
N GLY A 242 17.39 -27.00 7.68
CA GLY A 242 17.38 -26.10 6.54
C GLY A 242 16.36 -24.96 6.67
N ASP A 243 15.73 -24.81 7.85
CA ASP A 243 14.81 -23.71 8.14
C ASP A 243 15.57 -22.46 8.57
N PHE A 244 14.98 -21.30 8.34
CA PHE A 244 15.54 -19.99 8.67
C PHE A 244 14.81 -19.33 9.81
N LEU A 245 15.57 -18.75 10.75
CA LEU A 245 15.00 -18.00 11.85
C LEU A 245 14.43 -16.67 11.36
N LEU A 246 13.16 -16.41 11.66
CA LEU A 246 12.50 -15.13 11.48
C LEU A 246 12.05 -14.59 12.83
N GLU A 247 12.13 -13.28 13.01
CA GLU A 247 11.61 -12.54 14.15
C GLU A 247 10.46 -11.65 13.72
N GLN A 248 9.37 -11.60 14.49
CA GLN A 248 8.28 -10.65 14.24
C GLN A 248 8.69 -9.27 14.74
N ARG A 249 8.73 -8.30 13.81
CA ARG A 249 9.09 -6.93 14.15
C ARG A 249 8.05 -6.27 15.06
N PRO A 250 8.45 -5.32 15.91
CA PRO A 250 7.51 -4.53 16.71
C PRO A 250 6.40 -3.94 15.84
N PRO A 251 5.20 -3.71 16.38
CA PRO A 251 4.06 -3.17 15.62
C PRO A 251 4.32 -1.81 14.98
N LEU A 252 5.21 -1.01 15.58
CA LEU A 252 5.61 0.31 15.11
C LEU A 252 6.94 0.25 14.36
N GLY A 253 7.19 1.26 13.54
CA GLY A 253 8.43 1.38 12.77
C GLY A 253 8.36 0.68 11.41
N ILE A 254 9.57 0.46 10.85
CA ILE A 254 9.73 -0.12 9.52
C ILE A 254 9.33 -1.58 9.54
N TRP A 255 8.52 -1.97 8.53
CA TRP A 255 7.99 -3.33 8.43
C TRP A 255 7.28 -3.81 9.70
N GLY A 256 6.75 -2.86 10.51
CA GLY A 256 6.11 -3.18 11.78
C GLY A 256 5.09 -4.30 11.66
N GLY A 257 5.18 -5.28 12.58
CA GLY A 257 4.35 -6.48 12.60
C GLY A 257 4.66 -7.52 11.53
N LEU A 258 5.58 -7.23 10.58
CA LEU A 258 6.03 -8.22 9.59
C LEU A 258 7.13 -9.10 10.18
N TRP A 259 7.31 -10.26 9.56
CA TRP A 259 8.41 -11.16 9.85
C TRP A 259 9.64 -10.78 9.04
N SER A 260 10.77 -10.73 9.70
CA SER A 260 12.09 -10.38 9.12
C SER A 260 13.15 -11.30 9.67
N PHE A 261 14.28 -11.39 8.98
CA PHE A 261 15.48 -11.93 9.60
C PHE A 261 15.89 -11.05 10.79
N PRO A 262 16.54 -11.60 11.83
CA PRO A 262 17.19 -10.80 12.86
C PRO A 262 18.09 -9.72 12.25
N GLU A 263 18.07 -8.53 12.84
CA GLU A 263 18.76 -7.34 12.31
C GLU A 263 19.76 -6.85 13.35
N ILE A 264 20.98 -6.56 12.92
CA ILE A 264 22.00 -5.90 13.72
C ILE A 264 22.61 -4.72 12.97
N ASP A 265 23.20 -3.79 13.71
CA ASP A 265 23.91 -2.67 13.12
C ASP A 265 25.18 -3.16 12.37
N LEU A 266 25.64 -2.37 11.39
CA LEU A 266 26.74 -2.79 10.51
C LEU A 266 28.08 -2.93 11.28
N GLU A 267 28.26 -2.17 12.38
CA GLU A 267 29.47 -2.19 13.21
C GLU A 267 29.56 -3.40 14.14
N ILE A 268 28.46 -4.15 14.32
CA ILE A 268 28.44 -5.34 15.19
C ILE A 268 28.99 -6.53 14.41
N ASP A 269 29.94 -7.25 15.01
CA ASP A 269 30.41 -8.52 14.44
C ASP A 269 29.30 -9.57 14.52
N ALA A 270 28.93 -10.11 13.37
CA ALA A 270 27.82 -11.05 13.26
C ALA A 270 28.12 -12.42 13.90
N GLU A 271 29.40 -12.87 13.85
CA GLU A 271 29.82 -14.14 14.43
C GLU A 271 29.77 -14.07 15.96
N ASP A 272 30.35 -13.04 16.54
CA ASP A 272 30.35 -12.83 18.00
C ASP A 272 28.91 -12.67 18.53
N PHE A 273 28.09 -11.86 17.85
CA PHE A 273 26.70 -11.65 18.23
C PHE A 273 25.88 -12.93 18.24
N VAL A 274 26.03 -13.79 17.23
CA VAL A 274 25.28 -15.05 17.11
C VAL A 274 25.76 -16.08 18.13
N ASN A 275 27.10 -16.16 18.34
CA ASN A 275 27.71 -17.06 19.32
C ASN A 275 27.24 -16.75 20.74
N ASP A 276 27.15 -15.47 21.11
CA ASP A 276 26.71 -15.03 22.42
C ASP A 276 25.20 -15.22 22.63
N LYS A 277 24.41 -14.87 21.63
CA LYS A 277 22.94 -14.81 21.78
C LYS A 277 22.28 -16.17 21.61
N TRP A 278 22.78 -17.03 20.72
CA TRP A 278 22.08 -18.27 20.35
C TRP A 278 22.93 -19.54 20.46
N CYS A 279 23.92 -19.71 19.63
CA CYS A 279 24.81 -20.86 19.68
C CYS A 279 25.99 -20.67 18.68
N LYS A 280 27.02 -21.52 18.83
CA LYS A 280 28.17 -21.56 17.92
C LYS A 280 27.72 -21.73 16.47
N ILE A 281 28.37 -21.03 15.58
CA ILE A 281 28.18 -21.14 14.15
C ILE A 281 29.06 -22.24 13.56
N ALA A 282 28.60 -22.84 12.46
CA ALA A 282 29.38 -23.79 11.65
C ALA A 282 30.05 -23.11 10.46
N SER A 283 29.37 -22.14 9.84
CA SER A 283 29.90 -21.31 8.76
C SER A 283 29.16 -19.98 8.68
N ILE A 284 29.85 -18.97 8.13
CA ILE A 284 29.35 -17.64 7.86
C ILE A 284 29.72 -17.23 6.44
N GLU A 285 28.79 -16.63 5.72
CA GLU A 285 28.98 -16.12 4.37
C GLU A 285 28.29 -14.75 4.24
N MET A 286 29.04 -13.72 3.93
CA MET A 286 28.50 -12.38 3.69
C MET A 286 28.14 -12.22 2.21
N TRP A 287 26.92 -11.79 1.92
CA TRP A 287 26.46 -11.51 0.57
C TRP A 287 26.64 -10.04 0.21
N ASN A 288 26.57 -9.74 -1.10
CA ASN A 288 26.66 -8.37 -1.58
C ASN A 288 25.54 -7.52 -1.02
N SER A 289 25.90 -6.36 -0.48
CA SER A 289 24.96 -5.37 0.01
C SER A 289 24.09 -4.80 -1.12
N TYR A 290 22.88 -4.43 -0.80
CA TYR A 290 21.97 -3.77 -1.74
C TYR A 290 21.10 -2.73 -1.04
N ARG A 291 20.71 -1.69 -1.79
CA ARG A 291 19.88 -0.59 -1.28
C ARG A 291 18.39 -0.90 -1.43
N HIS A 292 17.65 -0.75 -0.33
CA HIS A 292 16.20 -0.70 -0.31
C HIS A 292 15.75 0.72 0.03
N THR A 293 15.00 1.37 -0.87
CA THR A 293 14.59 2.77 -0.70
C THR A 293 13.15 2.84 -0.20
N PHE A 294 12.96 3.51 0.92
CA PHE A 294 11.67 3.92 1.44
C PHE A 294 11.36 5.37 1.03
N SER A 295 10.14 5.83 1.25
CA SER A 295 9.73 7.20 0.95
C SER A 295 10.41 8.28 1.81
N HIS A 296 11.12 7.89 2.86
CA HIS A 296 11.69 8.80 3.88
C HIS A 296 13.13 8.47 4.31
N TYR A 297 13.74 7.39 3.80
CA TYR A 297 15.16 7.07 3.96
C TYR A 297 15.60 5.93 3.02
N HIS A 298 16.91 5.74 2.88
CA HIS A 298 17.55 4.61 2.23
C HIS A 298 18.02 3.60 3.29
N LEU A 299 17.83 2.31 3.03
CA LEU A 299 18.34 1.22 3.86
C LEU A 299 19.29 0.37 3.03
N ASP A 300 20.56 0.39 3.39
CA ASP A 300 21.58 -0.49 2.82
C ASP A 300 21.60 -1.78 3.63
N ILE A 301 21.30 -2.89 2.98
CA ILE A 301 21.13 -4.20 3.59
C ILE A 301 22.29 -5.09 3.19
N THR A 302 23.01 -5.61 4.17
CA THR A 302 24.02 -6.63 3.99
C THR A 302 23.46 -7.99 4.50
N PRO A 303 23.09 -8.91 3.62
CA PRO A 303 22.66 -10.22 4.06
C PRO A 303 23.84 -11.08 4.50
N VAL A 304 23.72 -11.74 5.65
CA VAL A 304 24.73 -12.62 6.20
C VAL A 304 24.12 -14.02 6.40
N LEU A 305 24.55 -14.98 5.59
CA LEU A 305 24.11 -16.37 5.72
C LEU A 305 24.96 -17.09 6.77
N ILE A 306 24.30 -17.63 7.78
CA ILE A 306 24.93 -18.27 8.93
C ILE A 306 24.35 -19.66 9.13
N GLN A 307 25.19 -20.69 9.02
CA GLN A 307 24.82 -22.06 9.38
C GLN A 307 25.07 -22.27 10.88
N LEU A 308 24.04 -22.66 11.60
CA LEU A 308 24.15 -22.96 13.03
C LEU A 308 24.63 -24.40 13.25
N THR A 309 25.40 -24.66 14.31
CA THR A 309 25.82 -26.03 14.71
C THR A 309 24.67 -26.84 15.29
N LYS A 310 23.70 -26.19 15.92
CA LYS A 310 22.50 -26.79 16.50
C LYS A 310 21.33 -25.82 16.46
N THR A 311 20.11 -26.33 16.50
CA THR A 311 18.92 -25.47 16.64
C THR A 311 18.81 -25.00 18.09
N PRO A 312 18.82 -23.67 18.36
CA PRO A 312 18.67 -23.13 19.71
C PRO A 312 17.32 -23.54 20.32
N LYS A 313 17.32 -23.93 21.60
CA LYS A 313 16.10 -24.30 22.34
C LYS A 313 15.30 -23.07 22.77
N THR A 314 15.95 -21.96 23.02
CA THR A 314 15.35 -20.69 23.45
C THR A 314 15.78 -19.58 22.48
N ILE A 315 14.85 -18.82 21.94
CA ILE A 315 15.11 -17.85 20.90
C ILE A 315 14.77 -16.42 21.39
N GLY A 316 15.13 -16.11 22.66
CA GLY A 316 14.98 -14.75 23.22
C GLY A 316 13.51 -14.34 23.47
N GLU A 317 13.31 -13.05 23.84
CA GLU A 317 11.99 -12.47 24.15
C GLU A 317 11.16 -12.13 22.91
N ALA A 318 11.79 -11.99 21.74
CA ALA A 318 11.09 -11.70 20.50
C ALA A 318 10.26 -12.91 20.05
N LYS A 319 9.10 -12.65 19.44
CA LYS A 319 8.31 -13.69 18.79
C LYS A 319 9.08 -14.21 17.57
N CYS A 320 9.57 -15.42 17.66
CA CYS A 320 10.44 -16.07 16.68
C CYS A 320 9.77 -17.28 16.04
N HIS A 321 10.16 -17.56 14.79
CA HIS A 321 9.62 -18.68 14.02
C HIS A 321 10.69 -19.27 13.11
N TRP A 322 10.82 -20.60 13.04
CA TRP A 322 11.63 -21.32 12.09
C TRP A 322 10.83 -21.51 10.81
N TYR A 323 11.22 -20.80 9.75
CA TYR A 323 10.51 -20.76 8.48
C TYR A 323 11.20 -21.63 7.44
N ASN A 324 10.44 -22.54 6.83
CA ASN A 324 10.93 -23.36 5.73
C ASN A 324 10.61 -22.68 4.37
N PRO A 325 11.61 -22.23 3.61
CA PRO A 325 11.37 -21.58 2.33
C PRO A 325 10.78 -22.50 1.25
N HIS A 326 10.91 -23.84 1.42
CA HIS A 326 10.33 -24.84 0.51
C HIS A 326 8.89 -25.22 0.87
N GLN A 327 8.45 -24.91 2.08
CA GLN A 327 7.07 -25.10 2.56
C GLN A 327 6.56 -23.78 3.16
N PRO A 328 6.32 -22.77 2.29
CA PRO A 328 6.02 -21.41 2.76
C PRO A 328 4.71 -21.38 3.54
N GLU A 329 4.80 -20.84 4.75
CA GLU A 329 3.64 -20.54 5.58
C GLU A 329 3.06 -19.16 5.27
N ALA A 330 1.79 -18.95 5.63
CA ALA A 330 1.07 -17.71 5.41
C ALA A 330 1.48 -16.60 6.40
N LEU A 331 2.75 -16.18 6.36
CA LEU A 331 3.30 -15.09 7.15
C LEU A 331 3.41 -13.79 6.34
N GLY A 332 3.20 -12.66 7.00
CA GLY A 332 3.47 -11.34 6.43
C GLY A 332 4.97 -11.06 6.40
N LEU A 333 5.61 -11.21 5.25
CA LEU A 333 7.05 -11.02 5.10
C LEU A 333 7.39 -9.61 4.60
N ALA A 334 8.48 -9.01 5.11
CA ALA A 334 9.05 -7.81 4.51
C ALA A 334 9.57 -8.13 3.09
N ALA A 335 9.41 -7.21 2.15
CA ALA A 335 9.73 -7.48 0.74
C ALA A 335 11.19 -7.91 0.50
N PRO A 336 12.22 -7.31 1.14
CA PRO A 336 13.59 -7.79 1.03
C PRO A 336 13.77 -9.20 1.60
N VAL A 337 13.11 -9.51 2.73
CA VAL A 337 13.17 -10.84 3.36
C VAL A 337 12.59 -11.90 2.44
N LYS A 338 11.41 -11.62 1.83
CA LYS A 338 10.82 -12.53 0.85
C LYS A 338 11.77 -12.82 -0.32
N LYS A 339 12.42 -11.78 -0.87
CA LYS A 339 13.39 -11.95 -1.96
C LYS A 339 14.57 -12.82 -1.56
N LEU A 340 15.09 -12.64 -0.35
CA LEU A 340 16.19 -13.45 0.18
C LEU A 340 15.77 -14.90 0.39
N LEU A 341 14.59 -15.16 0.97
CA LEU A 341 14.03 -16.51 1.15
C LEU A 341 13.80 -17.20 -0.19
N ASP A 342 13.26 -16.51 -1.19
CA ASP A 342 13.07 -17.04 -2.55
C ASP A 342 14.42 -17.44 -3.19
N LYS A 343 15.48 -16.61 -2.98
CA LYS A 343 16.84 -16.91 -3.44
C LYS A 343 17.44 -18.12 -2.71
N LEU A 344 17.28 -18.19 -1.40
CA LEU A 344 17.75 -19.31 -0.58
C LEU A 344 17.08 -20.63 -0.97
N ALA A 345 15.77 -20.60 -1.27
CA ALA A 345 15.05 -21.77 -1.79
C ALA A 345 15.61 -22.29 -3.12
N GLN A 346 16.08 -21.37 -3.99
CA GLN A 346 16.69 -21.75 -5.27
C GLN A 346 18.11 -22.31 -5.14
N LEU A 347 18.86 -21.87 -4.14
CA LEU A 347 20.25 -22.31 -3.89
C LEU A 347 20.32 -23.66 -3.20
N ASP A 348 19.25 -24.13 -2.56
CA ASP A 348 19.23 -25.44 -1.88
C ASP A 348 18.61 -26.53 -2.78
N PRO A 349 19.41 -27.41 -3.37
CA PRO A 349 18.94 -28.43 -4.32
C PRO A 349 18.07 -29.54 -3.71
N ARG A 350 17.82 -29.55 -2.38
CA ARG A 350 16.99 -30.55 -1.71
C ARG A 350 15.49 -30.42 -2.01
N ALA A 351 15.08 -29.46 -2.81
CA ALA A 351 13.70 -29.08 -3.11
C ALA A 351 13.10 -29.72 -4.38
N SER A 352 13.65 -30.77 -4.93
CA SER A 352 12.90 -31.54 -5.93
C SER A 352 11.88 -32.44 -5.24
N PRO A 353 10.55 -32.23 -5.46
CA PRO A 353 9.57 -33.18 -4.96
C PRO A 353 9.89 -34.54 -5.54
N LYS A 354 10.14 -35.53 -4.68
CA LYS A 354 10.23 -36.95 -5.11
C LYS A 354 8.97 -37.24 -5.91
N LYS A 355 9.09 -37.37 -7.24
CA LYS A 355 8.04 -37.94 -8.07
C LYS A 355 7.70 -39.30 -7.47
N SER A 356 6.51 -39.39 -6.88
CA SER A 356 5.94 -40.65 -6.45
C SER A 356 5.77 -41.50 -7.72
N THR A 357 6.74 -42.39 -7.97
CA THR A 357 6.56 -43.51 -8.88
C THR A 357 5.64 -44.50 -8.19
N ARG A 358 4.33 -44.32 -8.38
CA ARG A 358 3.41 -45.45 -8.17
C ARG A 358 3.59 -46.40 -9.32
N LYS A 359 4.14 -47.57 -9.00
CA LYS A 359 3.99 -48.79 -9.79
C LYS A 359 2.56 -49.31 -9.59
#